data_ebf0ab854ef81200c13c4d7d4aa69393
#
_entry.id   ebf0ab854ef81200c13c4d7d4aa69393
#
_cell.length_a   1.000
_cell.length_b   1.000
_cell.length_c   1.000
_cell.angle_alpha   90.00
_cell.angle_beta   90.00
_cell.angle_gamma   90.00
#
_symmetry.space_group_name_H-M   'P 1'
#
loop_
_entity.id
_entity.type
_entity.pdbx_description
1 polymer ?
#
loop_
_entity_poly.entity_id
_entity_poly.type
_entity_poly.pdbx_seq_one_letter_code
_entity_poly.pdbx_strand_id
1 'polypeptide(L)'
;MKVYHLDHHCLLLKCLLQKGMALSARNQLPGIVEDIQIGDIMAHVVVKVGDHLVESVITRNSAQELHLKKGESVRVVIKSTEVMIQKD
;
A
#
# COMPACT_ATOMS: atom_id res chain seq x y z
N MET A 1 7.17 -0.05 -11.18
CA MET A 1 7.02 -0.15 -11.00
C MET A 1 6.93 -0.49 -11.38
N LYS A 2 6.54 -0.47 -11.17
CA LYS A 2 6.22 -0.77 -11.19
C LYS A 2 5.76 -0.83 -11.39
N VAL A 3 5.49 -0.74 -11.37
CA VAL A 3 4.97 -0.78 -11.41
C VAL A 3 4.88 -0.60 -12.12
N TYR A 4 4.95 -0.50 -12.32
CA TYR A 4 4.80 -0.47 -12.77
C TYR A 4 5.15 -0.44 -13.78
N HIS A 5 5.34 -0.84 -14.14
CA HIS A 5 5.50 -0.99 -14.94
C HIS A 5 5.65 -1.43 -15.84
N LEU A 6 5.54 -1.81 -16.16
CA LEU A 6 5.42 -2.35 -16.69
C LEU A 6 5.63 -2.49 -17.76
N ASP A 7 5.67 -2.81 -18.11
CA ASP A 7 5.64 -3.05 -18.75
C ASP A 7 5.50 -3.02 -19.88
N HIS A 8 5.39 -3.29 -20.45
CA HIS A 8 5.00 -3.32 -21.10
C HIS A 8 4.67 -3.94 -21.87
N HIS A 9 4.33 -4.70 -21.80
CA HIS A 9 3.84 -5.33 -21.96
C HIS A 9 3.32 -5.74 -21.91
N CYS A 10 3.18 -5.93 -21.60
CA CYS A 10 2.55 -6.23 -21.12
C CYS A 10 2.14 -5.81 -21.07
N LEU A 11 2.36 -5.42 -21.49
CA LEU A 11 1.94 -4.66 -21.23
C LEU A 11 1.03 -4.25 -21.48
N LEU A 12 1.16 -4.72 -22.24
CA LEU A 12 -0.12 -4.17 -22.45
C LEU A 12 -1.11 -4.60 -21.46
N LEU A 13 -1.11 -5.82 -21.20
CA LEU A 13 -1.90 -6.30 -20.13
C LEU A 13 -1.51 -5.60 -18.86
N LYS A 14 -0.26 -5.37 -18.71
CA LYS A 14 0.19 -4.62 -17.59
C LYS A 14 -0.41 -3.26 -17.57
N CYS A 15 -0.53 -2.68 -18.73
CA CYS A 15 -1.15 -1.39 -18.79
C CYS A 15 -2.56 -1.44 -18.30
N LEU A 16 -3.27 -2.49 -18.62
CA LEU A 16 -4.62 -2.61 -18.15
C LEU A 16 -4.66 -2.71 -16.65
N LEU A 17 -3.77 -3.47 -16.08
CA LEU A 17 -3.69 -3.58 -14.66
C LEU A 17 -3.38 -2.23 -14.06
N GLN A 18 -2.49 -1.51 -14.68
CA GLN A 18 -2.13 -0.23 -14.17
C GLN A 18 -3.26 0.76 -14.28
N LYS A 19 -4.14 0.56 -15.23
CA LYS A 19 -5.28 1.43 -15.32
C LYS A 19 -6.13 1.30 -14.07
N GLY A 20 -6.30 0.10 -13.60
CA GLY A 20 -7.01 -0.09 -12.38
C GLY A 20 -6.31 0.57 -11.22
N MET A 21 -5.05 0.94 -11.43
CA MET A 21 -4.27 1.59 -10.40
C MET A 21 -4.04 3.05 -10.71
N ALA A 22 -4.86 3.60 -11.56
CA ALA A 22 -4.79 5.01 -11.91
C ALA A 22 -5.34 5.81 -10.75
N LEU A 23 -4.56 5.94 -9.72
CA LEU A 23 -4.97 6.63 -8.52
C LEU A 23 -4.48 8.05 -8.55
N SER A 24 -5.18 8.91 -7.82
CA SER A 24 -4.71 10.26 -7.64
C SER A 24 -3.56 10.30 -6.64
N ALA A 25 -3.31 9.18 -5.96
CA ALA A 25 -2.24 9.11 -4.98
C ALA A 25 -0.88 9.17 -5.66
N ARG A 26 0.02 9.95 -5.08
CA ARG A 26 1.36 10.10 -5.61
C ARG A 26 2.42 9.50 -4.71
N ASN A 27 2.07 9.29 -3.44
CA ASN A 27 3.04 8.79 -2.49
C ASN A 27 2.91 7.29 -2.39
N GLN A 28 3.92 6.57 -2.88
CA GLN A 28 3.93 5.12 -2.86
C GLN A 28 5.26 4.69 -2.26
N LEU A 29 5.19 4.13 -1.07
CA LEU A 29 6.38 3.79 -0.30
C LEU A 29 6.50 2.28 -0.14
N PRO A 30 7.55 1.67 -0.67
CA PRO A 30 7.74 0.24 -0.49
C PRO A 30 8.11 -0.05 0.96
N GLY A 31 7.58 -1.12 1.49
CA GLY A 31 7.85 -1.48 2.87
C GLY A 31 7.51 -2.93 3.16
N ILE A 32 7.70 -3.30 4.40
CA ILE A 32 7.47 -4.66 4.87
C ILE A 32 6.43 -4.60 5.98
N VAL A 33 5.48 -5.49 5.94
CA VAL A 33 4.46 -5.55 6.98
C VAL A 33 5.13 -5.96 8.29
N GLU A 34 5.08 -5.06 9.27
CA GLU A 34 5.70 -5.28 10.55
C GLU A 34 4.75 -5.98 11.51
N ASP A 35 3.48 -5.63 11.45
CA ASP A 35 2.49 -6.20 12.35
C ASP A 35 1.09 -6.02 11.78
N ILE A 36 0.20 -6.93 12.14
CA ILE A 36 -1.20 -6.87 11.73
C ILE A 36 -2.06 -7.27 12.91
N GLN A 37 -3.06 -6.45 13.21
CA GLN A 37 -4.05 -6.78 14.24
C GLN A 37 -5.42 -6.71 13.60
N ILE A 38 -6.07 -7.85 13.49
CA ILE A 38 -7.36 -7.93 12.82
C ILE A 38 -8.47 -7.95 13.85
N GLY A 39 -9.34 -6.95 13.76
CA GLY A 39 -10.51 -6.89 14.61
C GLY A 39 -11.74 -7.38 13.86
N ASP A 40 -12.90 -7.16 14.44
CA ASP A 40 -14.16 -7.64 13.86
C ASP A 40 -14.51 -6.91 12.58
N ILE A 41 -14.21 -5.62 12.51
CA ILE A 41 -14.60 -4.80 11.37
C ILE A 41 -13.36 -4.20 10.70
N MET A 42 -12.41 -3.75 11.49
CA MET A 42 -11.23 -3.07 10.98
C MET A 42 -9.98 -3.86 11.29
N ALA A 43 -8.93 -3.58 10.55
CA ALA A 43 -7.62 -4.18 10.77
C ALA A 43 -6.60 -3.07 10.86
N HIS A 44 -5.69 -3.19 11.80
CA HIS A 44 -4.60 -2.23 12.00
C HIS A 44 -3.33 -2.86 11.45
N VAL A 45 -2.71 -2.19 10.51
CA VAL A 45 -1.53 -2.71 9.84
C VAL A 45 -0.39 -1.74 10.04
N VAL A 46 0.76 -2.26 10.46
CA VAL A 46 1.96 -1.45 10.62
C VAL A 46 2.96 -1.90 9.57
N VAL A 47 3.43 -0.95 8.79
CA VAL A 47 4.38 -1.23 7.71
C VAL A 47 5.69 -0.51 8.01
N LYS A 48 6.78 -1.24 7.90
CA LYS A 48 8.10 -0.65 8.10
C LYS A 48 8.63 -0.17 6.76
N VAL A 49 8.89 1.12 6.67
CA VAL A 49 9.41 1.74 5.45
C VAL A 49 10.79 2.31 5.82
N GLY A 50 11.85 1.63 5.42
CA GLY A 50 13.18 2.01 5.86
C GLY A 50 13.26 1.89 7.36
N ASP A 51 13.56 2.99 8.04
CA ASP A 51 13.63 3.01 9.50
C ASP A 51 12.36 3.56 10.13
N HIS A 52 11.32 3.76 9.33
CA HIS A 52 10.09 4.37 9.81
C HIS A 52 8.95 3.38 9.81
N LEU A 53 8.00 3.61 10.72
CA LEU A 53 6.80 2.79 10.78
C LEU A 53 5.62 3.63 10.33
N VAL A 54 4.85 3.07 9.41
CA VAL A 54 3.65 3.71 8.90
C VAL A 54 2.46 2.86 9.32
N GLU A 55 1.49 3.49 9.95
CA GLU A 55 0.32 2.79 10.44
C GLU A 55 -0.87 3.03 9.52
N SER A 56 -1.65 1.98 9.32
CA SER A 56 -2.81 2.05 8.46
C SER A 56 -3.96 1.30 9.10
N VAL A 57 -5.16 1.84 8.94
CA VAL A 57 -6.37 1.17 9.39
C VAL A 57 -7.20 0.91 8.14
N ILE A 58 -7.43 -0.35 7.86
CA ILE A 58 -8.23 -0.75 6.69
C ILE A 58 -9.34 -1.67 7.19
N THR A 59 -10.28 -1.99 6.31
CA THR A 59 -11.34 -2.90 6.72
C THR A 59 -10.78 -4.30 6.85
N ARG A 60 -11.42 -5.08 7.72
CA ARG A 60 -11.03 -6.48 7.87
C ARG A 60 -11.14 -7.21 6.53
N ASN A 61 -12.18 -6.91 5.77
CA ASN A 61 -12.35 -7.55 4.47
C ASN A 61 -11.20 -7.23 3.53
N SER A 62 -10.76 -5.97 3.51
CA SER A 62 -9.62 -5.60 2.68
C SER A 62 -8.38 -6.35 3.07
N ALA A 63 -8.13 -6.46 4.37
CA ALA A 63 -6.95 -7.17 4.85
C ALA A 63 -6.98 -8.63 4.42
N GLN A 64 -8.17 -9.24 4.48
CA GLN A 64 -8.32 -10.63 4.09
C GLN A 64 -8.18 -10.82 2.58
N GLU A 65 -8.75 -9.91 1.81
CA GLU A 65 -8.65 -9.99 0.36
C GLU A 65 -7.21 -9.83 -0.12
N LEU A 66 -6.46 -9.00 0.56
CA LEU A 66 -5.06 -8.79 0.21
C LEU A 66 -4.16 -9.89 0.75
N HIS A 67 -4.69 -10.76 1.60
CA HIS A 67 -3.93 -11.84 2.21
C HIS A 67 -2.67 -11.32 2.89
N LEU A 68 -2.82 -10.21 3.60
CA LEU A 68 -1.68 -9.59 4.25
C LEU A 68 -1.11 -10.46 5.35
N LYS A 69 0.20 -10.56 5.40
CA LYS A 69 0.90 -11.34 6.40
C LYS A 69 2.12 -10.56 6.87
N LYS A 70 2.47 -10.80 8.12
CA LYS A 70 3.67 -10.20 8.69
C LYS A 70 4.89 -10.63 7.86
N GLY A 71 5.75 -9.68 7.57
CA GLY A 71 6.95 -9.95 6.80
C GLY A 71 6.78 -9.83 5.29
N GLU A 72 5.56 -9.58 4.85
CA GLU A 72 5.28 -9.49 3.43
C GLU A 72 5.65 -8.12 2.87
N SER A 73 6.11 -8.11 1.62
CA SER A 73 6.47 -6.86 0.96
C SER A 73 5.22 -6.19 0.42
N VAL A 74 5.01 -4.93 0.76
CA VAL A 74 3.84 -4.18 0.34
C VAL A 74 4.24 -2.78 -0.05
N ARG A 75 3.28 -2.03 -0.55
CA ARG A 75 3.49 -0.64 -0.89
C ARG A 75 2.46 0.20 -0.15
N VAL A 76 2.93 1.20 0.57
CA VAL A 76 2.04 2.12 1.26
C VAL A 76 1.67 3.22 0.29
N VAL A 77 0.38 3.41 0.07
CA VAL A 77 -0.12 4.42 -0.87
C VAL A 77 -0.85 5.50 -0.09
N ILE A 78 -0.40 6.73 -0.22
CA ILE A 78 -0.98 7.85 0.52
C ILE A 78 -1.37 8.95 -0.45
N LYS A 79 -2.63 9.35 -0.38
CA LYS A 79 -3.09 10.44 -1.24
C LYS A 79 -2.41 11.74 -0.83
N SER A 80 -2.03 12.51 -1.82
CA SER A 80 -1.32 13.76 -1.55
C SER A 80 -2.12 14.70 -0.66
N THR A 81 -3.42 14.66 -0.77
CA THR A 81 -4.29 15.53 0.01
C THR A 81 -4.40 15.10 1.47
N GLU A 82 -3.89 13.91 1.80
CA GLU A 82 -3.97 13.38 3.16
C GLU A 82 -2.66 13.50 3.92
N VAL A 83 -1.66 14.09 3.32
CA VAL A 83 -0.35 14.21 3.95
C VAL A 83 -0.26 15.53 4.69
N MET A 84 0.08 15.46 5.96
CA MET A 84 0.24 16.64 6.79
C MET A 84 1.72 16.92 7.01
N ILE A 85 2.05 18.18 7.14
CA ILE A 85 3.44 18.59 7.33
C ILE A 85 3.59 19.19 8.70
N GLN A 86 4.62 18.74 9.40
CA GLN A 86 4.95 19.29 10.72
C GLN A 86 6.39 19.73 10.69
N LYS A 87 6.63 20.91 11.20
CA LYS A 87 7.98 21.44 11.33
C LYS A 87 8.31 21.62 12.80
N ASP A 88 9.43 21.10 13.19
CA ASP A 88 9.90 21.21 14.59
C ASP A 88 10.62 22.50 14.86
#